data_d97682b6d339a9e8466f0dfb06bd8149
#
_entry.id   d97682b6d339a9e8466f0dfb06bd8149
#
_cell.length_a   1.000
_cell.length_b   1.000
_cell.length_c   1.000
_cell.angle_alpha   90.00
_cell.angle_beta   90.00
_cell.angle_gamma   90.00
#
_symmetry.space_group_name_H-M   'P 1'
#
loop_
_entity.id
_entity.type
_entity.pdbx_description
1 polymer ?
#
loop_
_entity_poly.entity_id
_entity_poly.type
_entity_poly.pdbx_seq_one_letter_code
_entity_poly.pdbx_strand_id
1 'polypeptide(L)'
;MNFQQCRYVVTIAEAGSFNEAAKRLFVSQPNLSSSIHQLEEELGVQLFIRSNTGARLTDDGYDFIKYAKRIIGELDFLQHRYQEDFKKSFVVASHHYDFLSQPLATISELFSQDYKEFQLIETTTKAVIDSVSSFQSDLGIIYLDESNQSSLERRFKQKDLSFIPLGDFQTRIFLSKNHPLADREALSISDLQGYPQIRFSQDDSGMTFDEDPLAIEDGQKVIYANDRGSLMNMLLATQAYASGLGIVTGFVKEHIKLVPLENSTIHTLGYVISNQKKASDIVEAFVTLIQKELKLVL
;
A
#
# COMPACT_ATOMS: atom_id res chain seq x y z
N MET A 1 27.95 -8.20 9.17
CA MET A 1 27.50 -7.26 8.12
C MET A 1 27.09 -5.93 8.76
N ASN A 2 27.44 -4.78 8.14
CA ASN A 2 27.05 -3.43 8.58
C ASN A 2 26.76 -2.50 7.40
N PHE A 3 26.16 -1.34 7.69
CA PHE A 3 25.76 -0.38 6.66
C PHE A 3 26.93 0.17 5.83
N GLN A 4 28.10 0.32 6.42
CA GLN A 4 29.28 0.78 5.71
C GLN A 4 29.74 -0.24 4.67
N GLN A 5 29.65 -1.54 4.96
CA GLN A 5 29.93 -2.61 4.00
C GLN A 5 28.93 -2.62 2.85
N CYS A 6 27.63 -2.38 3.11
CA CYS A 6 26.64 -2.21 2.04
C CYS A 6 27.01 -1.02 1.12
N ARG A 7 27.40 0.13 1.69
CA ARG A 7 27.85 1.31 0.95
C ARG A 7 29.10 1.02 0.13
N TYR A 8 30.03 0.25 0.67
CA TYR A 8 31.23 -0.18 -0.04
C TYR A 8 30.89 -1.04 -1.27
N VAL A 9 30.02 -2.04 -1.13
CA VAL A 9 29.59 -2.89 -2.26
C VAL A 9 28.97 -2.05 -3.36
N VAL A 10 28.05 -1.15 -3.04
CA VAL A 10 27.39 -0.28 -4.01
C VAL A 10 28.43 0.60 -4.73
N THR A 11 29.32 1.25 -3.98
CA THR A 11 30.31 2.16 -4.57
C THR A 11 31.31 1.42 -5.45
N ILE A 12 31.76 0.19 -5.09
CA ILE A 12 32.66 -0.62 -5.90
C ILE A 12 31.98 -1.03 -7.21
N ALA A 13 30.71 -1.45 -7.15
CA ALA A 13 29.95 -1.85 -8.32
C ALA A 13 29.77 -0.67 -9.31
N GLU A 14 29.52 0.54 -8.80
CA GLU A 14 29.36 1.75 -9.62
C GLU A 14 30.69 2.29 -10.16
N ALA A 15 31.77 2.15 -9.40
CA ALA A 15 33.10 2.59 -9.79
C ALA A 15 33.81 1.60 -10.76
N GLY A 16 33.37 0.34 -10.78
CA GLY A 16 33.97 -0.74 -11.56
C GLY A 16 35.37 -1.17 -11.08
N SER A 17 35.90 -0.56 -10.02
CA SER A 17 37.21 -0.94 -9.43
C SER A 17 37.30 -0.58 -7.95
N PHE A 18 38.05 -1.39 -7.19
CA PHE A 18 38.35 -1.13 -5.77
C PHE A 18 39.17 0.15 -5.56
N ASN A 19 40.09 0.45 -6.48
CA ASN A 19 40.91 1.68 -6.37
C ASN A 19 40.11 2.94 -6.55
N GLU A 20 39.21 2.97 -7.55
CA GLU A 20 38.36 4.13 -7.79
C GLU A 20 37.30 4.30 -6.70
N ALA A 21 36.71 3.20 -6.24
CA ALA A 21 35.78 3.20 -5.12
C ALA A 21 36.44 3.71 -3.82
N ALA A 22 37.67 3.30 -3.54
CA ALA A 22 38.42 3.74 -2.36
C ALA A 22 38.64 5.26 -2.38
N LYS A 23 38.96 5.85 -3.54
CA LYS A 23 39.06 7.31 -3.71
C LYS A 23 37.75 8.00 -3.44
N ARG A 24 36.62 7.53 -4.01
CA ARG A 24 35.28 8.10 -3.80
C ARG A 24 34.83 8.04 -2.35
N LEU A 25 35.23 6.98 -1.65
CA LEU A 25 34.88 6.75 -0.25
C LEU A 25 35.86 7.37 0.75
N PHE A 26 36.95 7.98 0.28
CA PHE A 26 38.02 8.54 1.12
C PHE A 26 38.64 7.53 2.10
N VAL A 27 38.79 6.28 1.65
CA VAL A 27 39.42 5.20 2.43
C VAL A 27 40.63 4.60 1.68
N SER A 28 41.48 3.86 2.39
CA SER A 28 42.55 3.14 1.72
C SER A 28 41.99 1.89 1.02
N GLN A 29 42.53 1.58 -0.16
CA GLN A 29 42.10 0.40 -0.94
C GLN A 29 42.31 -0.91 -0.14
N PRO A 30 43.40 -1.11 0.63
CA PRO A 30 43.54 -2.32 1.46
C PRO A 30 42.39 -2.46 2.50
N ASN A 31 42.00 -1.35 3.17
CA ASN A 31 40.91 -1.37 4.14
C ASN A 31 39.57 -1.71 3.46
N LEU A 32 39.31 -1.11 2.30
CA LEU A 32 38.09 -1.42 1.52
C LEU A 32 38.08 -2.90 1.11
N SER A 33 39.20 -3.42 0.60
CA SER A 33 39.33 -4.83 0.19
C SER A 33 39.16 -5.80 1.36
N SER A 34 39.77 -5.51 2.49
CA SER A 34 39.64 -6.32 3.71
C SER A 34 38.20 -6.34 4.24
N SER A 35 37.52 -5.17 4.23
CA SER A 35 36.12 -5.07 4.66
C SER A 35 35.16 -5.87 3.78
N ILE A 36 35.38 -5.88 2.46
CA ILE A 36 34.58 -6.69 1.53
C ILE A 36 34.88 -8.18 1.72
N HIS A 37 36.15 -8.55 1.86
CA HIS A 37 36.52 -9.95 2.12
C HIS A 37 35.86 -10.49 3.38
N GLN A 38 35.88 -9.72 4.48
CA GLN A 38 35.18 -10.07 5.73
C GLN A 38 33.66 -10.23 5.52
N LEU A 39 33.05 -9.38 4.70
CA LEU A 39 31.62 -9.49 4.37
C LEU A 39 31.36 -10.77 3.56
N GLU A 40 32.17 -11.07 2.55
CA GLU A 40 32.07 -12.28 1.72
C GLU A 40 32.25 -13.55 2.55
N GLU A 41 33.20 -13.56 3.49
CA GLU A 41 33.37 -14.67 4.46
C GLU A 41 32.15 -14.85 5.36
N GLU A 42 31.60 -13.76 5.90
CA GLU A 42 30.41 -13.80 6.76
C GLU A 42 29.16 -14.32 6.00
N LEU A 43 29.02 -13.96 4.74
CA LEU A 43 27.90 -14.39 3.88
C LEU A 43 28.11 -15.79 3.29
N GLY A 44 29.35 -16.26 3.24
CA GLY A 44 29.71 -17.53 2.60
C GLY A 44 29.68 -17.52 1.09
N VAL A 45 29.64 -16.32 0.45
CA VAL A 45 29.58 -16.13 -0.99
C VAL A 45 30.54 -15.01 -1.44
N GLN A 46 30.99 -15.08 -2.69
CA GLN A 46 31.77 -14.00 -3.30
C GLN A 46 30.80 -13.00 -3.99
N LEU A 47 30.96 -11.72 -3.69
CA LEU A 47 30.17 -10.66 -4.29
C LEU A 47 30.85 -10.07 -5.54
N PHE A 48 32.19 -10.19 -5.64
CA PHE A 48 32.98 -9.63 -6.74
C PHE A 48 33.93 -10.61 -7.39
N ILE A 49 33.99 -10.55 -8.72
CA ILE A 49 35.07 -11.12 -9.52
C ILE A 49 36.11 -10.01 -9.75
N ARG A 50 37.33 -10.24 -9.25
CA ARG A 50 38.45 -9.28 -9.43
C ARG A 50 39.28 -9.67 -10.62
N SER A 51 39.62 -8.70 -11.43
CA SER A 51 40.51 -8.87 -12.59
C SER A 51 41.47 -7.71 -12.71
N ASN A 52 42.45 -7.84 -13.58
CA ASN A 52 43.40 -6.76 -13.90
C ASN A 52 42.70 -5.53 -14.54
N THR A 53 41.49 -5.70 -15.03
CA THR A 53 40.68 -4.64 -15.67
C THR A 53 39.65 -4.05 -14.74
N GLY A 54 39.54 -4.52 -13.49
CA GLY A 54 38.59 -3.97 -12.50
C GLY A 54 37.87 -5.02 -11.67
N ALA A 55 36.72 -4.64 -11.15
CA ALA A 55 35.83 -5.48 -10.34
C ALA A 55 34.45 -5.57 -10.98
N ARG A 56 33.90 -6.78 -11.07
CA ARG A 56 32.53 -7.05 -11.54
C ARG A 56 31.77 -7.83 -10.51
N LEU A 57 30.47 -7.63 -10.42
CA LEU A 57 29.59 -8.41 -9.54
C LEU A 57 29.49 -9.86 -10.02
N THR A 58 29.42 -10.80 -9.07
CA THR A 58 28.93 -12.16 -9.27
C THR A 58 27.40 -12.16 -9.36
N ASP A 59 26.76 -13.31 -9.62
CA ASP A 59 25.31 -13.44 -9.55
C ASP A 59 24.79 -13.14 -8.13
N ASP A 60 25.48 -13.66 -7.10
CA ASP A 60 25.19 -13.34 -5.69
C ASP A 60 25.41 -11.85 -5.39
N GLY A 61 26.43 -11.22 -5.99
CA GLY A 61 26.67 -9.79 -5.91
C GLY A 61 25.55 -8.96 -6.52
N TYR A 62 25.00 -9.39 -7.66
CA TYR A 62 23.84 -8.75 -8.28
C TYR A 62 22.59 -8.86 -7.43
N ASP A 63 22.39 -9.97 -6.75
CA ASP A 63 21.27 -10.11 -5.82
C ASP A 63 21.48 -9.23 -4.58
N PHE A 64 22.64 -9.32 -3.95
CA PHE A 64 23.00 -8.52 -2.78
C PHE A 64 22.84 -7.01 -2.99
N ILE A 65 23.28 -6.48 -4.15
CA ILE A 65 23.28 -5.03 -4.41
C ILE A 65 21.85 -4.45 -4.48
N LYS A 66 20.85 -5.24 -4.86
CA LYS A 66 19.43 -4.80 -4.86
C LYS A 66 18.99 -4.43 -3.44
N TYR A 67 19.30 -5.29 -2.47
CA TYR A 67 18.99 -5.04 -1.07
C TYR A 67 19.87 -3.96 -0.46
N ALA A 68 21.17 -3.96 -0.79
CA ALA A 68 22.10 -2.96 -0.29
C ALA A 68 21.70 -1.53 -0.72
N LYS A 69 21.28 -1.33 -1.98
CA LYS A 69 20.79 -0.02 -2.48
C LYS A 69 19.54 0.43 -1.74
N ARG A 70 18.60 -0.49 -1.46
CA ARG A 70 17.40 -0.17 -0.66
C ARG A 70 17.77 0.28 0.76
N ILE A 71 18.61 -0.48 1.45
CA ILE A 71 19.05 -0.16 2.82
C ILE A 71 19.76 1.20 2.87
N ILE A 72 20.64 1.48 1.90
CA ILE A 72 21.35 2.77 1.83
C ILE A 72 20.37 3.90 1.54
N GLY A 73 19.43 3.71 0.62
CA GLY A 73 18.40 4.70 0.31
C GLY A 73 17.57 5.08 1.53
N GLU A 74 17.15 4.10 2.34
CA GLU A 74 16.43 4.33 3.60
C GLU A 74 17.29 5.07 4.63
N LEU A 75 18.58 4.75 4.73
CA LEU A 75 19.50 5.46 5.62
C LEU A 75 19.72 6.91 5.18
N ASP A 76 19.93 7.15 3.89
CA ASP A 76 20.11 8.49 3.36
C ASP A 76 18.83 9.32 3.54
N PHE A 77 17.66 8.72 3.31
CA PHE A 77 16.36 9.33 3.61
C PHE A 77 16.23 9.69 5.09
N LEU A 78 16.59 8.76 6.00
CA LEU A 78 16.55 9.00 7.45
C LEU A 78 17.50 10.13 7.86
N GLN A 79 18.71 10.20 7.31
CA GLN A 79 19.67 11.27 7.58
C GLN A 79 19.15 12.62 7.11
N HIS A 80 18.57 12.68 5.90
CA HIS A 80 17.97 13.91 5.36
C HIS A 80 16.74 14.36 6.15
N ARG A 81 15.96 13.43 6.70
CA ARG A 81 14.76 13.72 7.49
C ARG A 81 15.01 14.57 8.74
N TYR A 82 16.22 14.54 9.28
CA TYR A 82 16.60 15.30 10.48
C TYR A 82 17.46 16.54 10.19
N GLN A 83 17.58 16.94 8.91
CA GLN A 83 18.18 18.22 8.54
C GLN A 83 17.13 19.35 8.62
N GLU A 84 17.56 20.59 8.89
CA GLU A 84 16.66 21.73 9.23
C GLU A 84 15.58 22.08 8.18
N ASP A 85 15.74 21.65 6.92
CA ASP A 85 14.77 21.90 5.83
C ASP A 85 13.81 20.74 5.54
N PHE A 86 13.78 19.69 6.36
CA PHE A 86 12.93 18.52 6.09
C PHE A 86 11.48 18.79 6.52
N LYS A 87 10.62 19.07 5.58
CA LYS A 87 9.18 19.10 5.79
C LYS A 87 8.64 17.67 5.96
N LYS A 88 7.68 17.49 6.85
CA LYS A 88 7.05 16.21 7.16
C LYS A 88 6.33 15.63 5.94
N SER A 89 6.19 14.33 5.89
CA SER A 89 5.26 13.63 4.99
C SER A 89 4.03 13.16 5.76
N PHE A 90 2.88 13.14 5.10
CA PHE A 90 1.65 12.54 5.59
C PHE A 90 1.22 11.42 4.65
N VAL A 91 1.16 10.20 5.16
CA VAL A 91 0.92 8.99 4.36
C VAL A 91 -0.29 8.24 4.89
N VAL A 92 -1.25 8.01 4.01
CA VAL A 92 -2.44 7.19 4.27
C VAL A 92 -2.35 5.93 3.43
N ALA A 93 -2.44 4.75 4.07
CA ALA A 93 -2.62 3.50 3.36
C ALA A 93 -4.09 3.06 3.44
N SER A 94 -4.66 2.56 2.36
CA SER A 94 -6.08 2.16 2.34
C SER A 94 -6.35 1.04 1.36
N HIS A 95 -7.53 0.44 1.47
CA HIS A 95 -8.18 -0.20 0.34
C HIS A 95 -8.49 0.84 -0.75
N HIS A 96 -8.98 0.37 -1.89
CA HIS A 96 -9.25 1.22 -3.06
C HIS A 96 -10.52 2.08 -2.87
N TYR A 97 -10.39 3.18 -2.12
CA TYR A 97 -11.49 4.08 -1.76
C TYR A 97 -11.33 5.47 -2.36
N ASP A 98 -12.16 5.81 -3.34
CA ASP A 98 -12.17 7.12 -4.01
C ASP A 98 -12.58 8.28 -3.09
N PHE A 99 -13.39 8.03 -2.06
CA PHE A 99 -13.84 9.05 -1.11
C PHE A 99 -12.71 9.66 -0.26
N LEU A 100 -11.52 9.04 -0.21
CA LEU A 100 -10.35 9.57 0.50
C LEU A 100 -9.63 10.69 -0.25
N SER A 101 -9.87 10.81 -1.56
CA SER A 101 -9.17 11.77 -2.42
C SER A 101 -9.45 13.21 -2.04
N GLN A 102 -10.73 13.57 -1.82
CA GLN A 102 -11.12 14.93 -1.45
C GLN A 102 -10.63 15.33 -0.04
N PRO A 103 -10.77 14.51 1.01
CA PRO A 103 -10.13 14.76 2.30
C PRO A 103 -8.63 14.97 2.20
N LEU A 104 -7.91 14.14 1.43
CA LEU A 104 -6.46 14.28 1.28
C LEU A 104 -6.08 15.57 0.55
N ALA A 105 -6.80 15.95 -0.50
CA ALA A 105 -6.60 17.22 -1.18
C ALA A 105 -6.77 18.40 -0.22
N THR A 106 -7.84 18.40 0.58
CA THR A 106 -8.10 19.43 1.59
C THR A 106 -6.98 19.51 2.64
N ILE A 107 -6.51 18.36 3.15
CA ILE A 107 -5.40 18.29 4.10
C ILE A 107 -4.11 18.84 3.49
N SER A 108 -3.84 18.54 2.22
CA SER A 108 -2.64 19.03 1.54
C SER A 108 -2.58 20.56 1.45
N GLU A 109 -3.71 21.22 1.38
CA GLU A 109 -3.80 22.67 1.41
C GLU A 109 -3.64 23.22 2.84
N LEU A 110 -4.38 22.65 3.80
CA LEU A 110 -4.40 23.11 5.19
C LEU A 110 -3.04 22.98 5.90
N PHE A 111 -2.29 21.92 5.60
CA PHE A 111 -1.01 21.61 6.26
C PHE A 111 0.22 21.87 5.36
N SER A 112 0.08 22.62 4.27
CA SER A 112 1.14 22.90 3.28
C SER A 112 2.39 23.59 3.86
N GLN A 113 2.26 24.28 5.00
CA GLN A 113 3.39 24.95 5.66
C GLN A 113 4.31 23.95 6.39
N ASP A 114 3.74 22.93 7.02
CA ASP A 114 4.47 21.97 7.87
C ASP A 114 4.80 20.66 7.14
N TYR A 115 4.06 20.34 6.08
CA TYR A 115 4.19 19.10 5.33
C TYR A 115 4.49 19.40 3.86
N LYS A 116 5.39 18.60 3.26
CA LYS A 116 5.80 18.73 1.85
C LYS A 116 5.21 17.67 0.96
N GLU A 117 4.88 16.51 1.54
CA GLU A 117 4.46 15.33 0.81
C GLU A 117 3.19 14.75 1.43
N PHE A 118 2.22 14.43 0.58
CA PHE A 118 0.95 13.82 0.96
C PHE A 118 0.71 12.63 0.04
N GLN A 119 0.57 11.43 0.62
CA GLN A 119 0.41 10.21 -0.15
C GLN A 119 -0.86 9.46 0.25
N LEU A 120 -1.58 8.95 -0.74
CA LEU A 120 -2.60 7.93 -0.59
C LEU A 120 -2.10 6.67 -1.30
N ILE A 121 -1.88 5.61 -0.52
CA ILE A 121 -1.37 4.32 -1.02
C ILE A 121 -2.52 3.32 -0.98
N GLU A 122 -3.06 3.00 -2.16
CA GLU A 122 -4.09 1.96 -2.30
C GLU A 122 -3.40 0.58 -2.34
N THR A 123 -3.80 -0.31 -1.43
CA THR A 123 -3.13 -1.62 -1.28
C THR A 123 -3.98 -2.61 -0.48
N THR A 124 -3.47 -3.84 -0.31
CA THR A 124 -4.15 -4.93 0.40
C THR A 124 -4.24 -4.72 1.91
N THR A 125 -5.20 -5.34 2.58
CA THR A 125 -5.40 -5.31 4.04
C THR A 125 -4.11 -5.57 4.81
N LYS A 126 -3.37 -6.61 4.38
CA LYS A 126 -2.08 -6.96 5.01
C LYS A 126 -1.06 -5.85 4.89
N ALA A 127 -0.90 -5.28 3.69
CA ALA A 127 0.06 -4.21 3.44
C ALA A 127 -0.31 -2.92 4.18
N VAL A 128 -1.61 -2.58 4.30
CA VAL A 128 -2.07 -1.47 5.16
C VAL A 128 -1.62 -1.67 6.60
N ILE A 129 -1.89 -2.84 7.18
CA ILE A 129 -1.52 -3.14 8.58
C ILE A 129 -0.01 -3.11 8.78
N ASP A 130 0.75 -3.70 7.86
CA ASP A 130 2.21 -3.75 7.92
C ASP A 130 2.82 -2.34 7.80
N SER A 131 2.30 -1.50 6.92
CA SER A 131 2.70 -0.11 6.71
C SER A 131 2.47 0.76 7.96
N VAL A 132 1.30 0.66 8.61
CA VAL A 132 1.02 1.40 9.85
C VAL A 132 1.91 0.91 10.99
N SER A 133 2.09 -0.41 11.13
CA SER A 133 2.92 -0.98 12.20
C SER A 133 4.41 -0.65 12.07
N SER A 134 4.89 -0.42 10.87
CA SER A 134 6.28 -0.01 10.57
C SER A 134 6.47 1.50 10.45
N PHE A 135 5.44 2.30 10.76
CA PHE A 135 5.43 3.76 10.66
C PHE A 135 5.70 4.31 9.25
N GLN A 136 5.49 3.50 8.21
CA GLN A 136 5.51 3.93 6.81
C GLN A 136 4.26 4.72 6.43
N SER A 137 3.13 4.45 7.12
CA SER A 137 1.90 5.22 7.02
C SER A 137 1.48 5.75 8.38
N ASP A 138 0.91 6.96 8.41
CA ASP A 138 0.41 7.59 9.63
C ASP A 138 -0.91 6.95 10.11
N LEU A 139 -1.73 6.49 9.17
CA LEU A 139 -2.94 5.71 9.45
C LEU A 139 -3.27 4.78 8.28
N GLY A 140 -4.09 3.77 8.56
CA GLY A 140 -4.65 2.84 7.58
C GLY A 140 -6.17 2.91 7.53
N ILE A 141 -6.79 2.75 6.35
CA ILE A 141 -8.27 2.69 6.21
C ILE A 141 -8.65 1.32 5.65
N ILE A 142 -9.38 0.55 6.43
CA ILE A 142 -9.88 -0.79 6.07
C ILE A 142 -11.27 -1.01 6.65
N TYR A 143 -11.89 -2.13 6.33
CA TYR A 143 -13.13 -2.54 7.00
C TYR A 143 -12.98 -3.88 7.74
N LEU A 144 -13.83 -4.08 8.73
CA LEU A 144 -14.05 -5.35 9.42
C LEU A 144 -15.44 -5.88 9.11
N ASP A 145 -15.57 -7.19 9.07
CA ASP A 145 -16.83 -7.93 9.02
C ASP A 145 -16.74 -9.25 9.79
N GLU A 146 -17.82 -10.03 9.83
CA GLU A 146 -17.85 -11.29 10.56
C GLU A 146 -16.78 -12.29 10.12
N SER A 147 -16.35 -12.25 8.84
CA SER A 147 -15.38 -13.19 8.27
C SER A 147 -13.94 -12.89 8.67
N ASN A 148 -13.58 -11.61 8.80
CA ASN A 148 -12.20 -11.15 8.97
C ASN A 148 -11.90 -10.60 10.37
N GLN A 149 -12.92 -10.17 11.14
CA GLN A 149 -12.77 -9.45 12.40
C GLN A 149 -11.84 -10.17 13.39
N SER A 150 -12.12 -11.43 13.71
CA SER A 150 -11.33 -12.17 14.70
C SER A 150 -9.86 -12.30 14.34
N SER A 151 -9.56 -12.46 13.06
CA SER A 151 -8.20 -12.58 12.53
C SER A 151 -7.48 -11.23 12.55
N LEU A 152 -8.18 -10.15 12.18
CA LEU A 152 -7.63 -8.80 12.16
C LEU A 152 -7.40 -8.26 13.57
N GLU A 153 -8.34 -8.45 14.51
CA GLU A 153 -8.17 -8.03 15.90
C GLU A 153 -6.96 -8.70 16.57
N ARG A 154 -6.74 -10.01 16.29
CA ARG A 154 -5.54 -10.70 16.75
C ARG A 154 -4.27 -10.07 16.19
N ARG A 155 -4.28 -9.71 14.91
CA ARG A 155 -3.14 -9.07 14.24
C ARG A 155 -2.90 -7.66 14.76
N PHE A 156 -3.95 -6.88 15.00
CA PHE A 156 -3.82 -5.56 15.63
C PHE A 156 -3.16 -5.65 17.00
N LYS A 157 -3.61 -6.59 17.82
CA LYS A 157 -3.01 -6.83 19.13
C LYS A 157 -1.52 -7.23 19.05
N GLN A 158 -1.17 -8.10 18.10
CA GLN A 158 0.23 -8.51 17.91
C GLN A 158 1.15 -7.37 17.46
N LYS A 159 0.62 -6.41 16.70
CA LYS A 159 1.36 -5.28 16.14
C LYS A 159 1.20 -3.97 16.91
N ASP A 160 0.55 -4.02 18.07
CA ASP A 160 0.25 -2.86 18.92
C ASP A 160 -0.48 -1.74 18.14
N LEU A 161 -1.56 -2.13 17.46
CA LEU A 161 -2.43 -1.26 16.68
C LEU A 161 -3.83 -1.19 17.28
N SER A 162 -4.52 -0.09 17.04
CA SER A 162 -5.94 0.09 17.34
C SER A 162 -6.75 0.31 16.07
N PHE A 163 -7.91 -0.32 15.98
CA PHE A 163 -8.92 -0.06 14.96
C PHE A 163 -10.03 0.82 15.58
N ILE A 164 -10.33 1.93 14.93
CA ILE A 164 -11.37 2.87 15.37
C ILE A 164 -12.43 2.93 14.27
N PRO A 165 -13.70 2.58 14.58
CA PRO A 165 -14.78 2.55 13.61
C PRO A 165 -15.18 3.97 13.16
N LEU A 166 -15.54 4.09 11.88
CA LEU A 166 -16.05 5.29 11.23
C LEU A 166 -17.54 5.17 10.88
N GLY A 167 -18.01 3.96 10.58
CA GLY A 167 -19.41 3.69 10.26
C GLY A 167 -19.63 2.29 9.69
N ASP A 168 -20.90 1.88 9.65
CA ASP A 168 -21.34 0.58 9.16
C ASP A 168 -21.97 0.71 7.78
N PHE A 169 -21.58 -0.18 6.87
CA PHE A 169 -21.99 -0.17 5.47
C PHE A 169 -22.44 -1.56 5.04
N GLN A 170 -23.43 -1.60 4.16
CA GLN A 170 -23.86 -2.84 3.51
C GLN A 170 -23.19 -2.99 2.15
N THR A 171 -23.00 -4.24 1.72
CA THR A 171 -22.52 -4.52 0.35
C THR A 171 -23.46 -3.93 -0.68
N ARG A 172 -22.92 -3.18 -1.64
CA ARG A 172 -23.57 -2.69 -2.84
C ARG A 172 -22.91 -3.27 -4.08
N ILE A 173 -23.72 -3.50 -5.09
CA ILE A 173 -23.24 -3.89 -6.41
C ILE A 173 -23.06 -2.62 -7.26
N PHE A 174 -21.86 -2.47 -7.80
CA PHE A 174 -21.49 -1.37 -8.67
C PHE A 174 -21.73 -1.77 -10.12
N LEU A 175 -22.58 -1.04 -10.80
CA LEU A 175 -22.97 -1.28 -12.18
C LEU A 175 -22.81 -0.01 -13.01
N SER A 176 -22.45 -0.16 -14.28
CA SER A 176 -22.65 0.93 -15.24
C SER A 176 -24.14 1.30 -15.28
N LYS A 177 -24.48 2.57 -15.47
CA LYS A 177 -25.88 3.02 -15.67
C LYS A 177 -26.60 2.29 -16.81
N ASN A 178 -25.85 1.80 -17.79
CA ASN A 178 -26.38 1.10 -18.96
C ASN A 178 -26.43 -0.43 -18.76
N HIS A 179 -26.08 -0.92 -17.55
CA HIS A 179 -26.12 -2.35 -17.26
C HIS A 179 -27.59 -2.84 -17.19
N PRO A 180 -27.91 -4.06 -17.70
CA PRO A 180 -29.29 -4.59 -17.68
C PRO A 180 -29.93 -4.66 -16.30
N LEU A 181 -29.11 -4.74 -15.22
CA LEU A 181 -29.58 -4.80 -13.83
C LEU A 181 -29.57 -3.44 -13.12
N ALA A 182 -29.19 -2.34 -13.78
CA ALA A 182 -28.97 -1.04 -13.14
C ALA A 182 -30.22 -0.42 -12.50
N ASP A 183 -31.41 -0.75 -13.00
CA ASP A 183 -32.68 -0.20 -12.53
C ASP A 183 -33.41 -1.14 -11.55
N ARG A 184 -32.77 -2.22 -11.09
CA ARG A 184 -33.31 -3.07 -10.04
C ARG A 184 -33.25 -2.37 -8.69
N GLU A 185 -34.28 -2.57 -7.85
CA GLU A 185 -34.32 -2.04 -6.47
C GLU A 185 -33.33 -2.78 -5.54
N ALA A 186 -33.16 -4.08 -5.75
CA ALA A 186 -32.18 -4.92 -5.07
C ALA A 186 -31.78 -6.08 -5.99
N LEU A 187 -30.63 -6.70 -5.70
CA LEU A 187 -30.11 -7.87 -6.41
C LEU A 187 -29.84 -9.00 -5.45
N SER A 188 -30.14 -10.21 -5.90
CA SER A 188 -29.66 -11.45 -5.29
C SER A 188 -28.34 -11.88 -5.95
N ILE A 189 -27.59 -12.79 -5.31
CA ILE A 189 -26.39 -13.38 -5.91
C ILE A 189 -26.74 -14.08 -7.24
N SER A 190 -27.90 -14.71 -7.32
CA SER A 190 -28.36 -15.40 -8.55
C SER A 190 -28.60 -14.45 -9.73
N ASP A 191 -28.96 -13.19 -9.50
CA ASP A 191 -29.11 -12.20 -10.56
C ASP A 191 -27.77 -11.84 -11.24
N LEU A 192 -26.66 -12.02 -10.51
CA LEU A 192 -25.30 -11.73 -10.98
C LEU A 192 -24.70 -12.84 -11.84
N GLN A 193 -25.34 -14.03 -11.86
CA GLN A 193 -24.86 -15.16 -12.65
C GLN A 193 -24.84 -14.82 -14.14
N GLY A 194 -23.74 -15.18 -14.80
CA GLY A 194 -23.50 -14.89 -16.22
C GLY A 194 -22.84 -13.54 -16.51
N TYR A 195 -22.75 -12.63 -15.54
CA TYR A 195 -22.00 -11.39 -15.66
C TYR A 195 -20.60 -11.55 -15.07
N PRO A 196 -19.54 -11.02 -15.73
CA PRO A 196 -18.20 -11.03 -15.14
C PRO A 196 -18.14 -10.16 -13.87
N GLN A 197 -17.38 -10.62 -12.86
CA GLN A 197 -17.05 -9.81 -11.70
C GLN A 197 -15.71 -9.13 -11.92
N ILE A 198 -15.61 -7.82 -11.64
CA ILE A 198 -14.32 -7.11 -11.57
C ILE A 198 -13.91 -7.02 -10.11
N ARG A 199 -12.68 -7.43 -9.81
CA ARG A 199 -12.11 -7.48 -8.47
C ARG A 199 -10.75 -6.82 -8.42
N PHE A 200 -10.35 -6.38 -7.22
CA PHE A 200 -8.96 -5.98 -7.00
C PHE A 200 -8.06 -7.21 -6.87
N SER A 201 -6.85 -7.11 -7.45
CA SER A 201 -5.82 -8.14 -7.27
C SER A 201 -5.39 -8.19 -5.81
N GLN A 202 -5.38 -9.39 -5.24
CA GLN A 202 -4.92 -9.65 -3.87
C GLN A 202 -3.55 -10.32 -3.90
N ASP A 203 -2.74 -10.10 -2.86
CA ASP A 203 -1.46 -10.80 -2.74
C ASP A 203 -1.66 -12.29 -2.44
N ASP A 204 -0.95 -13.17 -3.15
CA ASP A 204 -0.94 -14.63 -2.97
C ASP A 204 -0.35 -15.12 -1.63
N SER A 205 -0.21 -14.27 -0.63
CA SER A 205 0.52 -14.54 0.61
C SER A 205 -0.25 -15.36 1.67
N GLY A 206 -1.18 -16.20 1.27
CA GLY A 206 -1.75 -17.26 2.13
C GLY A 206 -2.69 -16.84 3.28
N MET A 207 -2.87 -15.55 3.52
CA MET A 207 -3.93 -14.98 4.37
C MET A 207 -4.70 -13.99 3.51
N THR A 208 -5.69 -14.46 2.83
CA THR A 208 -6.59 -13.65 2.01
C THR A 208 -7.59 -12.94 2.91
N PHE A 209 -7.29 -11.71 3.29
CA PHE A 209 -8.32 -10.78 3.68
C PHE A 209 -8.78 -10.10 2.39
N ASP A 210 -9.78 -10.68 1.75
CA ASP A 210 -10.35 -10.12 0.54
C ASP A 210 -10.90 -8.72 0.81
N GLU A 211 -10.51 -7.76 -0.02
CA GLU A 211 -11.11 -6.42 -0.02
C GLU A 211 -12.52 -6.46 -0.61
N ASP A 212 -12.79 -7.46 -1.45
CA ASP A 212 -14.09 -7.61 -2.09
C ASP A 212 -15.06 -8.37 -1.17
N PRO A 213 -16.21 -7.78 -0.82
CA PRO A 213 -17.15 -8.37 0.10
C PRO A 213 -17.89 -9.60 -0.45
N LEU A 214 -17.77 -9.90 -1.75
CA LEU A 214 -18.39 -11.07 -2.37
C LEU A 214 -17.35 -12.14 -2.67
N ALA A 215 -17.69 -13.40 -2.36
CA ALA A 215 -16.92 -14.55 -2.81
C ALA A 215 -17.02 -14.74 -4.34
N ILE A 216 -16.09 -15.49 -4.91
CA ILE A 216 -16.13 -15.89 -6.31
C ILE A 216 -16.98 -17.18 -6.40
N GLU A 217 -18.00 -17.16 -7.23
CA GLU A 217 -18.84 -18.35 -7.53
C GLU A 217 -18.11 -19.30 -8.49
N ASP A 218 -18.37 -20.60 -8.38
CA ASP A 218 -17.79 -21.61 -9.27
C ASP A 218 -18.17 -21.34 -10.74
N GLY A 219 -17.16 -21.30 -11.61
CA GLY A 219 -17.33 -21.03 -13.04
C GLY A 219 -17.55 -19.57 -13.42
N GLN A 220 -17.50 -18.66 -12.46
CA GLN A 220 -17.64 -17.22 -12.70
C GLN A 220 -16.44 -16.65 -13.45
N LYS A 221 -16.70 -15.78 -14.42
CA LYS A 221 -15.65 -14.98 -15.07
C LYS A 221 -15.23 -13.83 -14.15
N VAL A 222 -13.93 -13.74 -13.87
CA VAL A 222 -13.36 -12.69 -13.04
C VAL A 222 -12.37 -11.87 -13.85
N ILE A 223 -12.41 -10.56 -13.68
CA ILE A 223 -11.47 -9.60 -14.26
C ILE A 223 -10.73 -8.94 -13.08
N TYR A 224 -9.41 -8.97 -13.08
CA TYR A 224 -8.62 -8.35 -12.01
C TYR A 224 -8.12 -6.97 -12.43
N ALA A 225 -8.18 -6.03 -11.50
CA ALA A 225 -7.62 -4.68 -11.61
C ALA A 225 -6.73 -4.37 -10.40
N ASN A 226 -5.74 -3.51 -10.58
CA ASN A 226 -4.80 -3.13 -9.51
C ASN A 226 -5.09 -1.73 -8.97
N ASP A 227 -6.01 -1.00 -9.59
CA ASP A 227 -6.37 0.36 -9.20
C ASP A 227 -7.85 0.65 -9.48
N ARG A 228 -8.38 1.62 -8.70
CA ARG A 228 -9.78 2.03 -8.76
C ARG A 228 -10.18 2.61 -10.13
N GLY A 229 -9.30 3.36 -10.77
CA GLY A 229 -9.57 3.99 -12.06
C GLY A 229 -9.78 2.96 -13.17
N SER A 230 -8.90 1.95 -13.25
CA SER A 230 -9.04 0.83 -14.18
C SER A 230 -10.29 0.02 -13.93
N LEU A 231 -10.62 -0.29 -12.66
CA LEU A 231 -11.86 -0.99 -12.31
C LEU A 231 -13.09 -0.22 -12.80
N MET A 232 -13.18 1.08 -12.51
CA MET A 232 -14.32 1.91 -12.92
C MET A 232 -14.45 2.03 -14.45
N ASN A 233 -13.32 2.17 -15.16
CA ASN A 233 -13.33 2.21 -16.62
C ASN A 233 -13.82 0.88 -17.23
N MET A 234 -13.42 -0.25 -16.67
CA MET A 234 -13.90 -1.57 -17.11
C MET A 234 -15.40 -1.75 -16.84
N LEU A 235 -15.91 -1.27 -15.69
CA LEU A 235 -17.36 -1.26 -15.42
C LEU A 235 -18.15 -0.46 -16.47
N LEU A 236 -17.62 0.69 -16.88
CA LEU A 236 -18.28 1.52 -17.90
C LEU A 236 -18.23 0.90 -19.31
N ALA A 237 -17.19 0.13 -19.60
CA ALA A 237 -16.95 -0.45 -20.92
C ALA A 237 -17.57 -1.83 -21.13
N THR A 238 -18.07 -2.47 -20.07
CA THR A 238 -18.55 -3.87 -20.11
C THR A 238 -19.90 -4.05 -19.40
N GLN A 239 -20.45 -5.25 -19.45
CA GLN A 239 -21.57 -5.68 -18.60
C GLN A 239 -21.06 -6.41 -17.34
N ALA A 240 -19.92 -6.05 -16.84
CA ALA A 240 -19.40 -6.60 -15.58
C ALA A 240 -19.97 -5.83 -14.39
N TYR A 241 -19.85 -6.43 -13.22
CA TYR A 241 -20.15 -5.80 -11.95
C TYR A 241 -18.94 -5.82 -11.02
N ALA A 242 -18.94 -4.95 -10.04
CA ALA A 242 -18.05 -5.03 -8.89
C ALA A 242 -18.86 -4.92 -7.59
N SER A 243 -18.28 -5.28 -6.47
CA SER A 243 -18.90 -5.14 -5.14
C SER A 243 -18.06 -4.24 -4.24
N GLY A 244 -18.69 -3.66 -3.21
CA GLY A 244 -18.02 -2.80 -2.26
C GLY A 244 -18.99 -2.18 -1.26
N LEU A 245 -18.49 -1.25 -0.45
CA LEU A 245 -19.23 -0.61 0.65
C LEU A 245 -20.29 0.41 0.19
N GLY A 246 -20.50 0.57 -1.12
CA GLY A 246 -21.51 1.49 -1.63
C GLY A 246 -21.10 2.97 -1.58
N ILE A 247 -19.82 3.26 -1.45
CA ILE A 247 -19.30 4.62 -1.44
C ILE A 247 -18.62 4.88 -2.78
N VAL A 248 -19.18 5.81 -3.57
CA VAL A 248 -18.62 6.27 -4.84
C VAL A 248 -18.68 7.78 -4.87
N THR A 249 -17.55 8.41 -5.11
CA THR A 249 -17.41 9.87 -5.19
C THR A 249 -16.73 10.29 -6.49
N GLY A 250 -16.58 11.60 -6.68
CA GLY A 250 -15.87 12.15 -7.83
C GLY A 250 -16.61 11.99 -9.16
N PHE A 251 -15.85 12.04 -10.25
CA PHE A 251 -16.40 12.14 -11.62
C PHE A 251 -17.11 10.88 -12.12
N VAL A 252 -16.83 9.72 -11.54
CA VAL A 252 -17.50 8.46 -11.95
C VAL A 252 -18.88 8.26 -11.31
N LYS A 253 -19.20 9.00 -10.24
CA LYS A 253 -20.48 8.89 -9.51
C LYS A 253 -21.70 8.99 -10.43
N GLU A 254 -21.65 9.88 -11.40
CA GLU A 254 -22.76 10.09 -12.34
C GLU A 254 -22.95 8.93 -13.35
N HIS A 255 -21.99 8.05 -13.49
CA HIS A 255 -21.98 6.94 -14.46
C HIS A 255 -22.21 5.57 -13.84
N ILE A 256 -22.15 5.47 -12.51
CA ILE A 256 -22.32 4.23 -11.76
C ILE A 256 -23.64 4.22 -11.01
N LYS A 257 -24.28 3.06 -11.01
CA LYS A 257 -25.43 2.71 -10.16
C LYS A 257 -24.95 1.81 -9.02
N LEU A 258 -25.44 2.12 -7.82
CA LEU A 258 -25.20 1.35 -6.61
C LEU A 258 -26.50 0.63 -6.25
N VAL A 259 -26.56 -0.66 -6.55
CA VAL A 259 -27.74 -1.47 -6.27
C VAL A 259 -27.52 -2.28 -5.00
N PRO A 260 -28.48 -2.25 -4.04
CA PRO A 260 -28.38 -3.06 -2.82
C PRO A 260 -28.27 -4.56 -3.14
N LEU A 261 -27.45 -5.28 -2.38
CA LEU A 261 -27.43 -6.72 -2.40
C LEU A 261 -28.33 -7.26 -1.27
N GLU A 262 -29.24 -8.17 -1.60
CA GLU A 262 -30.09 -8.84 -0.63
C GLU A 262 -29.26 -9.69 0.35
N ASN A 263 -29.67 -9.71 1.61
CA ASN A 263 -28.99 -10.46 2.69
C ASN A 263 -27.49 -10.19 2.80
N SER A 264 -27.06 -8.97 2.46
CA SER A 264 -25.66 -8.58 2.54
C SER A 264 -25.17 -8.46 3.98
N THR A 265 -23.89 -8.80 4.19
CA THR A 265 -23.20 -8.61 5.45
C THR A 265 -23.01 -7.11 5.76
N ILE A 266 -22.86 -6.78 7.03
CA ILE A 266 -22.48 -5.45 7.49
C ILE A 266 -20.96 -5.40 7.57
N HIS A 267 -20.40 -4.33 7.03
CA HIS A 267 -18.97 -4.04 7.04
C HIS A 267 -18.73 -2.77 7.85
N THR A 268 -17.97 -2.87 8.92
CA THR A 268 -17.56 -1.71 9.72
C THR A 268 -16.30 -1.09 9.12
N LEU A 269 -16.46 0.01 8.40
CA LEU A 269 -15.34 0.82 7.92
C LEU A 269 -14.70 1.52 9.09
N GLY A 270 -13.37 1.55 9.14
CA GLY A 270 -12.64 2.21 10.20
C GLY A 270 -11.21 2.54 9.82
N TYR A 271 -10.51 3.16 10.76
CA TYR A 271 -9.09 3.44 10.58
C TYR A 271 -8.23 2.74 11.63
N VAL A 272 -7.02 2.40 11.21
CA VAL A 272 -6.00 1.73 12.01
C VAL A 272 -4.88 2.71 12.31
N ILE A 273 -4.47 2.80 13.58
CA ILE A 273 -3.34 3.61 14.04
C ILE A 273 -2.45 2.81 14.99
N SER A 274 -1.18 3.20 15.09
CA SER A 274 -0.26 2.63 16.06
C SER A 274 -0.52 3.20 17.47
N ASN A 275 -0.51 2.33 18.50
CA ASN A 275 -0.62 2.74 19.90
C ASN A 275 0.69 3.32 20.44
N GLN A 276 1.80 3.14 19.73
CA GLN A 276 3.12 3.64 20.14
C GLN A 276 3.33 5.13 19.89
N LYS A 277 2.41 5.76 19.14
CA LYS A 277 2.50 7.19 18.79
C LYS A 277 1.13 7.85 18.99
N LYS A 278 1.10 8.97 19.70
CA LYS A 278 -0.12 9.79 19.77
C LYS A 278 -0.51 10.26 18.37
N ALA A 279 -1.80 10.23 18.05
CA ALA A 279 -2.31 10.81 16.82
C ALA A 279 -1.87 12.28 16.71
N SER A 280 -1.38 12.66 15.55
CA SER A 280 -0.99 14.05 15.26
C SER A 280 -2.20 14.85 14.81
N ASP A 281 -2.12 16.19 14.93
CA ASP A 281 -3.20 17.09 14.53
C ASP A 281 -3.67 16.87 13.09
N ILE A 282 -2.77 16.53 12.18
CA ILE A 282 -3.10 16.21 10.78
C ILE A 282 -3.93 14.92 10.66
N VAL A 283 -3.61 13.89 11.46
CA VAL A 283 -4.41 12.65 11.50
C VAL A 283 -5.82 12.94 12.00
N GLU A 284 -5.96 13.70 13.08
CA GLU A 284 -7.27 14.06 13.65
C GLU A 284 -8.10 14.92 12.66
N ALA A 285 -7.47 15.87 11.99
CA ALA A 285 -8.10 16.68 10.97
C ALA A 285 -8.55 15.83 9.75
N PHE A 286 -7.70 14.92 9.30
CA PHE A 286 -8.02 14.02 8.17
C PHE A 286 -9.20 13.10 8.51
N VAL A 287 -9.20 12.48 9.68
CA VAL A 287 -10.31 11.64 10.16
C VAL A 287 -11.62 12.44 10.24
N THR A 288 -11.55 13.69 10.72
CA THR A 288 -12.73 14.57 10.76
C THR A 288 -13.30 14.84 9.36
N LEU A 289 -12.44 15.06 8.38
CA LEU A 289 -12.87 15.25 6.98
C LEU A 289 -13.47 13.97 6.40
N ILE A 290 -12.89 12.80 6.66
CA ILE A 290 -13.48 11.51 6.26
C ILE A 290 -14.87 11.34 6.85
N GLN A 291 -15.06 11.60 8.14
CA GLN A 291 -16.36 11.49 8.79
C GLN A 291 -17.40 12.43 8.17
N LYS A 292 -16.97 13.62 7.72
CA LYS A 292 -17.85 14.55 7.01
C LYS A 292 -18.23 14.01 5.62
N GLU A 293 -17.28 13.48 4.86
CA GLU A 293 -17.55 12.84 3.55
C GLU A 293 -18.52 11.67 3.69
N LEU A 294 -18.31 10.79 4.65
CA LEU A 294 -19.17 9.63 4.89
C LEU A 294 -20.60 10.02 5.24
N LYS A 295 -20.81 11.11 5.99
CA LYS A 295 -22.15 11.66 6.28
C LYS A 295 -22.88 12.22 5.08
N LEU A 296 -22.17 12.61 4.01
CA LEU A 296 -22.79 13.09 2.77
C LEU A 296 -23.20 11.93 1.85
N VAL A 297 -22.76 10.74 2.11
CA VAL A 297 -23.03 9.53 1.31
C VAL A 297 -24.08 8.64 1.96
N LEU A 298 -24.23 8.70 3.28
CA LEU A 298 -25.29 8.07 4.07
C LEU A 298 -26.57 8.91 4.05
#